data_b7d8afdee86d715acfc3d5a026fa7a88
#
_entry.id   b7d8afdee86d715acfc3d5a026fa7a88
#
_cell.length_a   1.000
_cell.length_b   1.000
_cell.length_c   1.000
_cell.angle_alpha   90.00
_cell.angle_beta   90.00
_cell.angle_gamma   90.00
#
_symmetry.space_group_name_H-M   'P 1'
#
loop_
_entity.id
_entity.type
_entity.pdbx_description
1 polymer ?
#
loop_
_entity_poly.entity_id
_entity_poly.type
_entity_poly.pdbx_seq_one_letter_code
_entity_poly.pdbx_strand_id
1 'polypeptide(L)'
;LSGQQYQDFHRVRMQVMAESGVDLFAFETMPNIGEVKALTGLLRDEFPNMTAWLSFSLSENGDMADGTDLAEAVSYIQNVPQIEAVGVNCVPMDRVLPAIRAIRQVTDKPIIVYPNNGDIYDPKTKTWSPNPTGSEPAFAHLVPQWIDAGARLIGGCCRTTPDDIRTIAHAASANV
;
A
#
# COMPACT_ATOMS: atom_id res chain seq x y z
N LEU A 1 9.20 14.41 -12.79
CA LEU A 1 9.83 15.29 -11.78
C LEU A 1 11.22 14.77 -11.44
N SER A 2 12.14 15.65 -11.05
CA SER A 2 13.42 15.27 -10.47
C SER A 2 13.27 14.84 -9.00
N GLY A 3 14.27 14.13 -8.46
CA GLY A 3 14.26 13.76 -7.04
C GLY A 3 14.11 14.98 -6.12
N GLN A 4 14.79 16.08 -6.42
CA GLN A 4 14.68 17.34 -5.66
C GLN A 4 13.25 17.91 -5.71
N GLN A 5 12.60 17.89 -6.88
CA GLN A 5 11.22 18.37 -7.02
C GLN A 5 10.23 17.52 -6.21
N TYR A 6 10.43 16.19 -6.14
CA TYR A 6 9.63 15.33 -5.26
C TYR A 6 9.87 15.66 -3.78
N GLN A 7 11.13 15.84 -3.36
CA GLN A 7 11.45 16.21 -1.99
C GLN A 7 10.83 17.55 -1.61
N ASP A 8 10.95 18.58 -2.46
CA ASP A 8 10.39 19.92 -2.20
C ASP A 8 8.86 19.88 -2.10
N PHE A 9 8.21 19.04 -2.93
CA PHE A 9 6.77 18.84 -2.89
C PHE A 9 6.30 18.20 -1.57
N HIS A 10 7.04 17.25 -1.03
CA HIS A 10 6.65 16.50 0.17
C HIS A 10 7.11 17.15 1.47
N ARG A 11 8.24 17.84 1.48
CA ARG A 11 8.91 18.36 2.69
C ARG A 11 7.99 19.14 3.61
N VAL A 12 7.30 20.14 3.10
CA VAL A 12 6.44 21.02 3.92
C VAL A 12 5.32 20.22 4.59
N ARG A 13 4.71 19.29 3.86
CA ARG A 13 3.65 18.42 4.39
C ARG A 13 4.18 17.48 5.47
N MET A 14 5.31 16.84 5.24
CA MET A 14 5.94 15.96 6.22
C MET A 14 6.35 16.73 7.48
N GLN A 15 6.86 17.95 7.33
CA GLN A 15 7.20 18.81 8.47
C GLN A 15 5.97 19.13 9.31
N VAL A 16 4.88 19.60 8.71
CA VAL A 16 3.63 19.89 9.42
C VAL A 16 3.09 18.66 10.16
N MET A 17 3.12 17.49 9.54
CA MET A 17 2.69 16.24 10.17
C MET A 17 3.58 15.89 11.37
N ALA A 18 4.89 15.94 11.22
CA ALA A 18 5.84 15.65 12.31
C ALA A 18 5.65 16.61 13.50
N GLU A 19 5.52 17.92 13.22
CA GLU A 19 5.25 18.94 14.25
C GLU A 19 3.89 18.77 14.93
N SER A 20 2.92 18.15 14.24
CA SER A 20 1.60 17.83 14.79
C SER A 20 1.60 16.59 15.70
N GLY A 21 2.73 15.90 15.82
CA GLY A 21 2.89 14.75 16.73
C GLY A 21 2.30 13.45 16.22
N VAL A 22 2.31 13.21 14.88
CA VAL A 22 1.95 11.89 14.33
C VAL A 22 2.98 10.83 14.74
N ASP A 23 2.54 9.60 14.98
CA ASP A 23 3.42 8.50 15.39
C ASP A 23 4.32 8.02 14.25
N LEU A 24 3.81 8.03 13.02
CA LEU A 24 4.53 7.62 11.81
C LEU A 24 3.88 8.20 10.54
N PHE A 25 4.57 8.11 9.42
CA PHE A 25 4.05 8.51 8.11
C PHE A 25 3.43 7.33 7.34
N ALA A 26 2.44 7.62 6.51
CA ALA A 26 1.93 6.72 5.50
C ALA A 26 2.38 7.22 4.11
N PHE A 27 3.33 6.53 3.49
CA PHE A 27 3.70 6.76 2.09
C PHE A 27 2.87 5.81 1.22
N GLU A 28 1.65 6.22 0.92
CA GLU A 28 0.68 5.34 0.29
C GLU A 28 0.40 5.68 -1.18
N THR A 29 0.00 4.66 -1.94
CA THR A 29 -0.35 4.77 -3.37
C THR A 29 0.82 5.27 -4.20
N MET A 30 2.04 4.82 -3.88
CA MET A 30 3.25 5.28 -4.57
C MET A 30 3.28 4.77 -6.01
N PRO A 31 3.25 5.68 -7.01
CA PRO A 31 3.09 5.29 -8.40
C PRO A 31 4.42 5.07 -9.13
N ASN A 32 5.53 5.60 -8.61
CA ASN A 32 6.83 5.53 -9.28
C ASN A 32 8.01 5.44 -8.29
N ILE A 33 9.03 4.75 -8.73
CA ILE A 33 10.24 4.52 -7.91
C ILE A 33 11.05 5.80 -7.64
N GLY A 34 10.98 6.78 -8.53
CA GLY A 34 11.68 8.05 -8.35
C GLY A 34 11.14 8.84 -7.15
N GLU A 35 9.83 8.86 -6.97
CA GLU A 35 9.17 9.47 -5.83
C GLU A 35 9.46 8.71 -4.53
N VAL A 36 9.42 7.37 -4.57
CA VAL A 36 9.79 6.51 -3.43
C VAL A 36 11.21 6.81 -2.95
N LYS A 37 12.18 6.89 -3.88
CA LYS A 37 13.58 7.23 -3.55
C LYS A 37 13.72 8.62 -2.94
N ALA A 38 12.97 9.58 -3.45
CA ALA A 38 12.97 10.95 -2.93
C ALA A 38 12.39 11.03 -1.51
N LEU A 39 11.25 10.36 -1.26
CA LEU A 39 10.60 10.32 0.05
C LEU A 39 11.43 9.60 1.09
N THR A 40 12.02 8.46 0.77
CA THR A 40 12.88 7.72 1.70
C THR A 40 14.19 8.46 1.99
N GLY A 41 14.73 9.18 1.00
CA GLY A 41 15.84 10.09 1.22
C GLY A 41 15.49 11.24 2.17
N LEU A 42 14.36 11.89 1.93
CA LEU A 42 13.85 12.98 2.78
C LEU A 42 13.58 12.49 4.21
N LEU A 43 12.96 11.31 4.37
CA LEU A 43 12.73 10.69 5.67
C LEU A 43 14.02 10.47 6.44
N ARG A 44 15.04 9.91 5.79
CA ARG A 44 16.36 9.66 6.40
C ARG A 44 17.07 10.94 6.81
N ASP A 45 17.08 11.94 5.93
CA ASP A 45 17.95 13.10 6.05
C ASP A 45 17.34 14.20 6.93
N GLU A 46 16.02 14.37 6.93
CA GLU A 46 15.32 15.45 7.63
C GLU A 46 14.40 14.97 8.76
N PHE A 47 14.01 13.69 8.78
CA PHE A 47 13.13 13.13 9.80
C PHE A 47 13.71 11.84 10.44
N PRO A 48 14.93 11.90 11.02
CA PRO A 48 15.64 10.69 11.47
C PRO A 48 14.93 9.90 12.58
N ASN A 49 14.05 10.54 13.33
CA ASN A 49 13.28 9.91 14.41
C ASN A 49 11.88 9.43 14.00
N MET A 50 11.50 9.64 12.75
CA MET A 50 10.22 9.20 12.22
C MET A 50 10.35 7.90 11.46
N THR A 51 9.30 7.11 11.50
CA THR A 51 9.15 5.90 10.67
C THR A 51 7.98 6.03 9.70
N ALA A 52 7.85 5.09 8.80
CA ALA A 52 6.74 5.04 7.86
C ALA A 52 6.38 3.62 7.45
N TRP A 53 5.15 3.40 6.99
CA TRP A 53 4.90 2.33 6.04
C TRP A 53 4.92 2.87 4.61
N LEU A 54 5.12 1.97 3.64
CA LEU A 54 5.08 2.31 2.23
C LEU A 54 4.23 1.31 1.46
N SER A 55 3.29 1.82 0.66
CA SER A 55 2.46 0.98 -0.20
C SER A 55 2.43 1.50 -1.63
N PHE A 56 2.50 0.56 -2.57
CA PHE A 56 2.57 0.82 -4.00
C PHE A 56 1.19 0.80 -4.65
N SER A 57 1.04 1.61 -5.68
CA SER A 57 -0.02 1.52 -6.68
C SER A 57 0.48 0.67 -7.85
N LEU A 58 -0.32 -0.31 -8.29
CA LEU A 58 0.08 -1.25 -9.32
C LEU A 58 -0.64 -1.01 -10.65
N SER A 59 0.08 -1.24 -11.73
CA SER A 59 -0.44 -1.36 -13.09
C SER A 59 -1.22 -2.67 -13.28
N GLU A 60 -1.79 -2.86 -14.46
CA GLU A 60 -2.50 -4.11 -14.81
C GLU A 60 -1.61 -5.34 -14.78
N ASN A 61 -0.33 -5.20 -15.01
CA ASN A 61 0.63 -6.30 -15.03
C ASN A 61 1.16 -6.68 -13.64
N GLY A 62 0.83 -5.91 -12.60
CA GLY A 62 1.34 -6.14 -11.23
C GLY A 62 2.64 -5.40 -10.90
N ASP A 63 3.19 -4.67 -11.86
CA ASP A 63 4.32 -3.75 -11.66
C ASP A 63 3.83 -2.42 -11.06
N MET A 64 4.72 -1.56 -10.60
CA MET A 64 4.38 -0.19 -10.26
C MET A 64 3.75 0.54 -11.46
N ALA A 65 3.01 1.62 -11.21
CA ALA A 65 2.34 2.37 -12.27
C ALA A 65 3.31 2.98 -13.31
N ASP A 66 4.57 3.19 -12.95
CA ASP A 66 5.63 3.66 -13.86
C ASP A 66 6.33 2.52 -14.64
N GLY A 67 5.93 1.27 -14.44
CA GLY A 67 6.50 0.09 -15.07
C GLY A 67 7.71 -0.52 -14.32
N THR A 68 8.08 0.01 -13.15
CA THR A 68 9.11 -0.59 -12.31
C THR A 68 8.60 -1.92 -11.75
N ASP A 69 9.38 -2.97 -11.84
CA ASP A 69 9.07 -4.28 -11.25
C ASP A 69 8.87 -4.15 -9.74
N LEU A 70 7.80 -4.77 -9.21
CA LEU A 70 7.45 -4.67 -7.80
C LEU A 70 8.54 -5.25 -6.89
N ALA A 71 9.17 -6.36 -7.26
CA ALA A 71 10.23 -6.97 -6.47
C ALA A 71 11.50 -6.08 -6.48
N GLU A 72 11.81 -5.42 -7.59
CA GLU A 72 12.89 -4.42 -7.66
C GLU A 72 12.63 -3.26 -6.70
N ALA A 73 11.43 -2.69 -6.71
CA ALA A 73 11.05 -1.60 -5.83
C ALA A 73 11.15 -2.01 -4.35
N VAL A 74 10.68 -3.20 -4.00
CA VAL A 74 10.77 -3.75 -2.63
C VAL A 74 12.22 -4.04 -2.24
N SER A 75 13.08 -4.50 -3.16
CA SER A 75 14.51 -4.70 -2.91
C SER A 75 15.22 -3.41 -2.49
N TYR A 76 14.80 -2.29 -3.04
CA TYR A 76 15.28 -0.98 -2.59
C TYR A 76 14.81 -0.68 -1.17
N ILE A 77 13.52 -0.89 -0.88
CA ILE A 77 12.90 -0.54 0.40
C ILE A 77 13.38 -1.42 1.56
N GLN A 78 13.71 -2.70 1.33
CA GLN A 78 14.19 -3.58 2.40
C GLN A 78 15.42 -3.03 3.14
N ASN A 79 16.23 -2.21 2.46
CA ASN A 79 17.43 -1.59 3.02
C ASN A 79 17.17 -0.21 3.67
N VAL A 80 15.92 0.23 3.76
CA VAL A 80 15.52 1.47 4.44
C VAL A 80 14.94 1.13 5.81
N PRO A 81 15.70 1.28 6.91
CA PRO A 81 15.27 0.81 8.24
C PRO A 81 14.03 1.55 8.75
N GLN A 82 13.87 2.81 8.40
CA GLN A 82 12.71 3.61 8.81
C GLN A 82 11.38 3.21 8.13
N ILE A 83 11.43 2.36 7.09
CA ILE A 83 10.20 1.77 6.53
C ILE A 83 9.91 0.47 7.29
N GLU A 84 8.89 0.51 8.14
CA GLU A 84 8.54 -0.61 9.03
C GLU A 84 7.64 -1.65 8.37
N ALA A 85 6.84 -1.25 7.39
CA ALA A 85 5.99 -2.15 6.62
C ALA A 85 5.96 -1.74 5.14
N VAL A 86 5.82 -2.71 4.24
CA VAL A 86 5.73 -2.50 2.80
C VAL A 86 4.57 -3.28 2.21
N GLY A 87 3.91 -2.74 1.20
CA GLY A 87 2.81 -3.45 0.59
C GLY A 87 2.14 -2.75 -0.58
N VAL A 88 0.85 -2.99 -0.75
CA VAL A 88 0.06 -2.44 -1.85
C VAL A 88 -1.28 -1.92 -1.36
N ASN A 89 -1.77 -0.85 -1.98
CA ASN A 89 -3.09 -0.32 -1.69
C ASN A 89 -3.76 0.23 -2.94
N CYS A 90 -5.07 0.50 -2.82
CA CYS A 90 -5.87 1.06 -3.90
C CYS A 90 -5.80 0.23 -5.20
N VAL A 91 -5.66 -1.07 -5.05
CA VAL A 91 -5.60 -2.06 -6.12
C VAL A 91 -6.86 -2.95 -6.10
N PRO A 92 -7.24 -3.58 -7.22
CA PRO A 92 -8.24 -4.64 -7.21
C PRO A 92 -7.85 -5.81 -6.29
N MET A 93 -8.83 -6.46 -5.67
CA MET A 93 -8.60 -7.53 -4.68
C MET A 93 -7.84 -8.73 -5.24
N ASP A 94 -8.07 -9.07 -6.49
CA ASP A 94 -7.40 -10.19 -7.19
C ASP A 94 -5.90 -9.99 -7.37
N ARG A 95 -5.43 -8.75 -7.29
CA ARG A 95 -3.99 -8.41 -7.38
C ARG A 95 -3.26 -8.50 -6.04
N VAL A 96 -3.96 -8.55 -4.93
CA VAL A 96 -3.34 -8.51 -3.60
C VAL A 96 -2.52 -9.77 -3.34
N LEU A 97 -3.07 -10.97 -3.56
CA LEU A 97 -2.36 -12.21 -3.29
C LEU A 97 -1.08 -12.39 -4.13
N PRO A 98 -1.09 -12.14 -5.45
CA PRO A 98 0.14 -12.11 -6.25
C PRO A 98 1.17 -11.12 -5.74
N ALA A 99 0.74 -9.89 -5.36
CA ALA A 99 1.64 -8.87 -4.83
C ALA A 99 2.27 -9.29 -3.50
N ILE A 100 1.50 -9.85 -2.55
CA ILE A 100 2.04 -10.38 -1.28
C ILE A 100 3.14 -11.41 -1.56
N ARG A 101 2.90 -12.34 -2.48
CA ARG A 101 3.87 -13.39 -2.83
C ARG A 101 5.15 -12.80 -3.43
N ALA A 102 5.03 -11.83 -4.32
CA ALA A 102 6.19 -11.15 -4.91
C ALA A 102 6.99 -10.39 -3.83
N ILE A 103 6.33 -9.64 -2.97
CA ILE A 103 6.95 -8.89 -1.87
C ILE A 103 7.68 -9.85 -0.89
N ARG A 104 7.04 -10.96 -0.52
CA ARG A 104 7.59 -11.91 0.46
C ARG A 104 8.84 -12.62 -0.03
N GLN A 105 9.04 -12.75 -1.34
CA GLN A 105 10.28 -13.31 -1.90
C GLN A 105 11.51 -12.43 -1.68
N VAL A 106 11.29 -11.14 -1.39
CA VAL A 106 12.35 -10.13 -1.38
C VAL A 106 12.62 -9.59 0.02
N THR A 107 11.63 -9.57 0.92
CA THR A 107 11.78 -8.94 2.24
C THR A 107 11.02 -9.68 3.33
N ASP A 108 11.55 -9.63 4.56
CA ASP A 108 10.88 -10.11 5.78
C ASP A 108 10.10 -9.00 6.51
N LYS A 109 10.09 -7.77 6.01
CA LYS A 109 9.29 -6.70 6.60
C LYS A 109 7.80 -7.09 6.67
N PRO A 110 7.05 -6.60 7.67
CA PRO A 110 5.60 -6.75 7.70
C PRO A 110 4.96 -6.29 6.40
N ILE A 111 4.03 -7.10 5.86
CA ILE A 111 3.31 -6.74 4.63
C ILE A 111 1.99 -6.10 4.98
N ILE A 112 1.74 -4.91 4.41
CA ILE A 112 0.49 -4.15 4.55
C ILE A 112 -0.31 -4.17 3.25
N VAL A 113 -1.61 -4.48 3.33
CA VAL A 113 -2.51 -4.49 2.17
C VAL A 113 -3.85 -3.83 2.50
N TYR A 114 -4.31 -2.92 1.63
CA TYR A 114 -5.63 -2.28 1.75
C TYR A 114 -6.19 -1.97 0.35
N PRO A 115 -6.81 -2.99 -0.28
CA PRO A 115 -7.37 -2.87 -1.63
C PRO A 115 -8.69 -2.11 -1.67
N ASN A 116 -9.18 -1.86 -2.87
CA ASN A 116 -10.55 -1.40 -3.12
C ASN A 116 -11.55 -2.53 -2.85
N ASN A 117 -12.82 -2.19 -2.64
CA ASN A 117 -13.88 -3.17 -2.31
C ASN A 117 -14.31 -4.08 -3.49
N GLY A 118 -13.73 -3.89 -4.68
CA GLY A 118 -14.08 -4.64 -5.89
C GLY A 118 -14.97 -3.88 -6.88
N ASP A 119 -15.50 -2.70 -6.52
CA ASP A 119 -16.19 -1.83 -7.47
C ASP A 119 -15.25 -1.42 -8.62
N ILE A 120 -15.82 -1.18 -9.79
CA ILE A 120 -15.08 -0.82 -11.00
C ILE A 120 -15.04 0.70 -11.14
N TYR A 121 -13.85 1.27 -11.25
CA TYR A 121 -13.64 2.68 -11.53
C TYR A 121 -13.55 2.96 -13.03
N ASP A 122 -14.37 3.87 -13.54
CA ASP A 122 -14.24 4.42 -14.89
C ASP A 122 -13.46 5.74 -14.86
N PRO A 123 -12.21 5.78 -15.34
CA PRO A 123 -11.41 7.00 -15.32
C PRO A 123 -11.89 8.09 -16.27
N LYS A 124 -12.73 7.76 -17.27
CA LYS A 124 -13.28 8.73 -18.23
C LYS A 124 -14.40 9.54 -17.60
N THR A 125 -15.33 8.85 -16.96
CA THR A 125 -16.49 9.47 -16.29
C THR A 125 -16.18 9.85 -14.84
N LYS A 126 -15.07 9.35 -14.28
CA LYS A 126 -14.67 9.50 -12.87
C LYS A 126 -15.75 8.97 -11.91
N THR A 127 -16.40 7.89 -12.30
CA THR A 127 -17.47 7.25 -11.51
C THR A 127 -17.10 5.82 -11.14
N TRP A 128 -17.74 5.33 -10.10
CA TRP A 128 -17.66 3.95 -9.67
C TRP A 128 -18.96 3.23 -10.01
N SER A 129 -18.87 2.00 -10.46
CA SER A 129 -20.01 1.10 -10.65
C SER A 129 -19.79 -0.18 -9.86
N PRO A 130 -20.88 -0.77 -9.32
CA PRO A 130 -20.79 -2.07 -8.67
C PRO A 130 -20.21 -3.12 -9.61
N ASN A 131 -19.39 -4.02 -9.07
CA ASN A 131 -18.89 -5.16 -9.84
C ASN A 131 -20.06 -6.07 -10.25
N PRO A 132 -20.32 -6.26 -11.55
CA PRO A 132 -21.47 -7.04 -12.04
C PRO A 132 -21.40 -8.53 -11.68
N THR A 133 -20.25 -9.04 -11.29
CA THR A 133 -20.09 -10.44 -10.85
C THR A 133 -20.60 -10.69 -9.44
N GLY A 134 -21.20 -9.67 -8.80
CA GLY A 134 -21.82 -9.78 -7.47
C GLY A 134 -20.83 -10.35 -6.47
N SER A 135 -20.00 -9.54 -5.89
CA SER A 135 -19.11 -10.02 -4.86
C SER A 135 -19.90 -10.32 -3.59
N GLU A 136 -20.12 -11.59 -3.31
CA GLU A 136 -20.08 -12.07 -1.93
C GLU A 136 -18.91 -11.39 -1.21
N PRO A 137 -18.92 -11.27 0.13
CA PRO A 137 -17.89 -10.53 0.85
C PRO A 137 -16.51 -11.12 0.55
N ALA A 138 -15.91 -10.64 -0.51
CA ALA A 138 -14.62 -11.11 -1.00
C ALA A 138 -13.57 -11.07 0.12
N PHE A 139 -13.68 -10.10 1.03
CA PHE A 139 -12.81 -10.01 2.21
C PHE A 139 -12.88 -11.23 3.13
N ALA A 140 -14.06 -11.76 3.44
CA ALA A 140 -14.17 -12.93 4.32
C ALA A 140 -13.42 -14.15 3.78
N HIS A 141 -13.37 -14.30 2.46
CA HIS A 141 -12.72 -15.41 1.77
C HIS A 141 -11.23 -15.15 1.49
N LEU A 142 -10.86 -13.89 1.18
CA LEU A 142 -9.51 -13.54 0.75
C LEU A 142 -8.56 -13.23 1.91
N VAL A 143 -9.06 -12.66 3.01
CA VAL A 143 -8.22 -12.29 4.16
C VAL A 143 -7.42 -13.47 4.73
N PRO A 144 -8.00 -14.66 4.96
CA PRO A 144 -7.23 -15.83 5.37
C PRO A 144 -6.08 -16.16 4.41
N GLN A 145 -6.32 -16.11 3.10
CA GLN A 145 -5.29 -16.39 2.10
C GLN A 145 -4.17 -15.34 2.11
N TRP A 146 -4.51 -14.07 2.36
CA TRP A 146 -3.51 -13.00 2.48
C TRP A 146 -2.64 -13.16 3.73
N ILE A 147 -3.24 -13.57 4.86
CA ILE A 147 -2.52 -13.85 6.11
C ILE A 147 -1.56 -15.02 5.91
N ASP A 148 -2.04 -16.11 5.33
CA ASP A 148 -1.23 -17.30 5.03
C ASP A 148 -0.05 -16.98 4.09
N ALA A 149 -0.26 -16.07 3.13
CA ALA A 149 0.77 -15.62 2.22
C ALA A 149 1.75 -14.62 2.87
N GLY A 150 1.46 -14.08 4.06
CA GLY A 150 2.38 -13.25 4.83
C GLY A 150 1.92 -11.83 5.11
N ALA A 151 0.69 -11.42 4.76
CA ALA A 151 0.16 -10.12 5.17
C ALA A 151 0.02 -10.06 6.71
N ARG A 152 0.31 -8.89 7.29
CA ARG A 152 0.22 -8.65 8.75
C ARG A 152 -0.64 -7.45 9.09
N LEU A 153 -0.75 -6.48 8.18
CA LEU A 153 -1.63 -5.33 8.31
C LEU A 153 -2.62 -5.35 7.14
N ILE A 154 -3.90 -5.39 7.45
CA ILE A 154 -4.95 -5.55 6.43
C ILE A 154 -6.03 -4.51 6.68
N GLY A 155 -6.41 -3.80 5.65
CA GLY A 155 -7.46 -2.79 5.67
C GLY A 155 -8.19 -2.70 4.35
N GLY A 156 -8.82 -1.56 4.11
CA GLY A 156 -9.51 -1.26 2.87
C GLY A 156 -9.22 0.14 2.37
N CYS A 157 -9.38 0.37 1.08
CA CYS A 157 -9.18 1.65 0.41
C CYS A 157 -10.49 2.14 -0.23
N CYS A 158 -10.49 2.46 -1.51
CA CYS A 158 -11.65 3.04 -2.18
C CYS A 158 -12.89 2.15 -2.07
N ARG A 159 -14.02 2.78 -1.74
CA ARG A 159 -15.34 2.17 -1.61
C ARG A 159 -15.52 1.16 -0.48
N THR A 160 -14.49 0.90 0.34
CA THR A 160 -14.65 0.08 1.54
C THR A 160 -15.46 0.81 2.62
N THR A 161 -16.25 0.07 3.32
CA THR A 161 -17.20 0.53 4.34
C THR A 161 -16.82 0.03 5.73
N PRO A 162 -17.41 0.56 6.81
CA PRO A 162 -17.22 -0.02 8.14
C PRO A 162 -17.63 -1.51 8.25
N ASP A 163 -18.59 -1.97 7.42
CA ASP A 163 -18.98 -3.37 7.37
C ASP A 163 -17.90 -4.26 6.76
N ASP A 164 -17.21 -3.77 5.72
CA ASP A 164 -16.06 -4.45 5.14
C ASP A 164 -14.94 -4.58 6.17
N ILE A 165 -14.65 -3.52 6.93
CA ILE A 165 -13.63 -3.56 8.00
C ILE A 165 -14.01 -4.54 9.11
N ARG A 166 -15.29 -4.63 9.50
CA ARG A 166 -15.74 -5.66 10.45
C ARG A 166 -15.54 -7.06 9.91
N THR A 167 -15.83 -7.28 8.63
CA THR A 167 -15.60 -8.55 7.95
C THR A 167 -14.11 -8.92 7.94
N ILE A 168 -13.24 -7.97 7.60
CA ILE A 168 -11.78 -8.16 7.64
C ILE A 168 -11.32 -8.55 9.05
N ALA A 169 -11.74 -7.81 10.08
CA ALA A 169 -11.38 -8.07 11.47
C ALA A 169 -11.84 -9.46 11.94
N HIS A 170 -13.07 -9.86 11.59
CA HIS A 170 -13.59 -11.19 11.89
C HIS A 170 -12.77 -12.30 11.22
N ALA A 171 -12.51 -12.16 9.93
CA ALA A 171 -11.74 -13.15 9.18
C ALA A 171 -10.28 -13.25 9.68
N ALA A 172 -9.68 -12.12 10.08
CA ALA A 172 -8.33 -12.11 10.67
C ALA A 172 -8.29 -12.80 12.03
N SER A 173 -9.28 -12.53 12.91
CA SER A 173 -9.33 -13.12 14.25
C SER A 173 -9.55 -14.64 14.27
N ALA A 174 -10.14 -15.19 13.23
CA ALA A 174 -10.36 -16.64 13.10
C ALA A 174 -9.09 -17.42 12.69
N ASN A 175 -8.02 -16.71 12.34
CA ASN A 175 -6.75 -17.28 11.85
C ASN A 175 -5.55 -16.99 12.77
N VAL A 176 -5.79 -16.60 14.02
CA VAL A 176 -4.75 -16.37 15.04
C VAL A 176 -4.72 -17.51 16.06
#